data_0a78b18c9c4166bb5dd6de13f08b709f
#
_entry.id   0a78b18c9c4166bb5dd6de13f08b709f
#
_cell.length_a   1.000
_cell.length_b   1.000
_cell.length_c   1.000
_cell.angle_alpha   90.00
_cell.angle_beta   90.00
_cell.angle_gamma   90.00
#
_symmetry.space_group_name_H-M   'P 1'
#
loop_
_entity.id
_entity.type
_entity.pdbx_description
1 polymer ?
#
loop_
_entity_poly.entity_id
_entity_poly.type
_entity_poly.pdbx_seq_one_letter_code
_entity_poly.pdbx_strand_id
1 'polypeptide(L)'
;TPGRVADRLRRDHFSIEYIKILVLDEYDKSLEIGFEKEMSEIINTLPNIKQRILTSATSYARIPDFVGLNKPVFINYIQENSSQLVVKTIISQDKDKLKSLEKSLAYIGNKPGIIFCNFKEALERISSFLSSNYISHECYHGGMEQIYRERALIKFRNGTNQLLLATDLASRGIDIPEIKFVLHYHLPLHDKEFTHRNGRTARMNQDGIAYILQWKEDDLPDFIKEINPEIIDIDSKVSSKSANSINWNTLYI
;
A
#
# COMPACT_ATOMS: atom_id res chain seq x y z
N THR A 1 6.14 -3.98 -14.94
CA THR A 1 5.86 -2.58 -15.33
C THR A 1 5.81 -2.46 -16.83
N PRO A 2 5.05 -1.50 -17.39
CA PRO A 2 4.99 -1.26 -18.83
C PRO A 2 6.36 -1.10 -19.49
N GLY A 3 7.27 -0.34 -18.88
CA GLY A 3 8.62 -0.14 -19.38
C GLY A 3 9.42 -1.43 -19.58
N ARG A 4 9.30 -2.41 -18.65
CA ARG A 4 9.97 -3.71 -18.80
C ARG A 4 9.38 -4.55 -19.92
N VAL A 5 8.08 -4.47 -20.14
CA VAL A 5 7.40 -5.19 -21.22
C VAL A 5 7.82 -4.59 -22.57
N ALA A 6 7.77 -3.26 -22.71
CA ALA A 6 8.21 -2.57 -23.91
C ALA A 6 9.69 -2.87 -24.24
N ASP A 7 10.58 -2.84 -23.24
CA ASP A 7 12.00 -3.17 -23.42
C ASP A 7 12.20 -4.61 -23.91
N ARG A 8 11.46 -5.56 -23.34
CA ARG A 8 11.48 -6.95 -23.81
C ARG A 8 10.94 -7.13 -25.21
N LEU A 9 9.86 -6.46 -25.56
CA LEU A 9 9.33 -6.48 -26.94
C LEU A 9 10.32 -5.95 -27.97
N ARG A 10 11.18 -5.00 -27.57
CA ARG A 10 12.25 -4.48 -28.46
C ARG A 10 13.45 -5.41 -28.60
N ARG A 11 13.82 -6.13 -27.55
CA ARG A 11 15.08 -6.91 -27.49
C ARG A 11 14.89 -8.39 -27.75
N ASP A 12 13.81 -8.96 -27.24
CA ASP A 12 13.58 -10.39 -27.25
C ASP A 12 12.63 -10.78 -28.37
N HIS A 13 13.02 -11.77 -29.18
CA HIS A 13 12.16 -12.39 -30.18
C HIS A 13 11.30 -13.46 -29.52
N PHE A 14 10.18 -13.07 -28.91
CA PHE A 14 9.17 -14.03 -28.48
C PHE A 14 7.91 -13.90 -29.31
N SER A 15 7.22 -15.01 -29.47
CA SER A 15 6.03 -15.07 -30.31
C SER A 15 4.87 -14.32 -29.66
N ILE A 16 4.42 -13.27 -30.33
CA ILE A 16 3.31 -12.40 -29.87
C ILE A 16 2.01 -12.66 -30.66
N GLU A 17 2.07 -13.47 -31.70
CA GLU A 17 0.94 -13.73 -32.60
C GLU A 17 -0.22 -14.46 -31.89
N TYR A 18 0.08 -15.18 -30.83
CA TYR A 18 -0.91 -15.93 -30.06
C TYR A 18 -1.52 -15.15 -28.90
N ILE A 19 -1.05 -13.93 -28.63
CA ILE A 19 -1.60 -13.08 -27.57
C ILE A 19 -2.95 -12.51 -28.06
N LYS A 20 -4.02 -12.90 -27.38
CA LYS A 20 -5.40 -12.50 -27.73
C LYS A 20 -6.07 -11.62 -26.68
N ILE A 21 -5.56 -11.61 -25.47
CA ILE A 21 -6.12 -10.87 -24.34
C ILE A 21 -5.04 -9.96 -23.77
N LEU A 22 -5.36 -8.68 -23.63
CA LEU A 22 -4.54 -7.69 -22.98
C LEU A 22 -5.22 -7.24 -21.68
N VAL A 23 -4.52 -7.35 -20.57
CA VAL A 23 -4.99 -6.84 -19.27
C VAL A 23 -4.08 -5.68 -18.84
N LEU A 24 -4.67 -4.51 -18.63
CA LEU A 24 -4.01 -3.33 -18.09
C LEU A 24 -4.49 -3.13 -16.64
N ASP A 25 -3.75 -3.73 -15.72
CA ASP A 25 -4.07 -3.63 -14.30
C ASP A 25 -3.52 -2.32 -13.71
N GLU A 26 -4.31 -1.66 -12.84
CA GLU A 26 -3.99 -0.33 -12.30
C GLU A 26 -3.57 0.67 -13.41
N TYR A 27 -4.34 0.70 -14.53
CA TYR A 27 -3.95 1.48 -15.71
C TYR A 27 -3.90 2.98 -15.44
N ASP A 28 -4.80 3.49 -14.60
CA ASP A 28 -4.83 4.88 -14.13
C ASP A 28 -3.50 5.27 -13.49
N LYS A 29 -2.96 4.40 -12.66
CA LYS A 29 -1.68 4.62 -12.00
C LYS A 29 -0.49 4.54 -12.96
N SER A 30 -0.55 3.64 -13.91
CA SER A 30 0.49 3.55 -14.95
C SER A 30 0.58 4.83 -15.78
N LEU A 31 -0.56 5.48 -16.07
CA LEU A 31 -0.62 6.77 -16.75
C LEU A 31 -0.07 7.92 -15.87
N GLU A 32 -0.45 7.96 -14.59
CA GLU A 32 0.06 8.98 -13.64
C GLU A 32 1.58 8.94 -13.50
N ILE A 33 2.20 7.77 -13.55
CA ILE A 33 3.66 7.59 -13.50
C ILE A 33 4.32 7.99 -14.81
N GLY A 34 3.54 8.18 -15.90
CA GLY A 34 4.04 8.61 -17.21
C GLY A 34 4.37 7.47 -18.18
N PHE A 35 3.83 6.26 -17.96
CA PHE A 35 4.04 5.11 -18.86
C PHE A 35 3.14 5.11 -20.11
N GLU A 36 2.58 6.25 -20.48
CA GLU A 36 1.66 6.35 -21.64
C GLU A 36 2.32 5.90 -22.94
N LYS A 37 3.58 6.30 -23.16
CA LYS A 37 4.33 5.94 -24.38
C LYS A 37 4.58 4.44 -24.46
N GLU A 38 5.06 3.84 -23.38
CA GLU A 38 5.35 2.41 -23.31
C GLU A 38 4.07 1.58 -23.44
N MET A 39 2.98 2.01 -22.82
CA MET A 39 1.67 1.33 -22.95
C MET A 39 1.16 1.39 -24.40
N SER A 40 1.25 2.54 -25.04
CA SER A 40 0.89 2.72 -26.46
C SER A 40 1.75 1.84 -27.37
N GLU A 41 3.06 1.80 -27.15
CA GLU A 41 4.00 0.95 -27.89
C GLU A 41 3.64 -0.54 -27.75
N ILE A 42 3.40 -1.02 -26.52
CA ILE A 42 3.00 -2.41 -26.26
C ILE A 42 1.74 -2.76 -27.02
N ILE A 43 0.70 -1.92 -26.95
CA ILE A 43 -0.59 -2.17 -27.60
C ILE A 43 -0.45 -2.21 -29.10
N ASN A 44 0.32 -1.29 -29.68
CA ASN A 44 0.53 -1.22 -31.13
C ASN A 44 1.40 -2.37 -31.67
N THR A 45 2.26 -2.96 -30.82
CA THR A 45 3.09 -4.11 -31.20
C THR A 45 2.31 -5.42 -31.23
N LEU A 46 1.19 -5.54 -30.50
CA LEU A 46 0.43 -6.77 -30.38
C LEU A 46 -0.65 -6.90 -31.49
N PRO A 47 -0.47 -7.79 -32.50
CA PRO A 47 -1.28 -7.74 -33.73
C PRO A 47 -2.66 -8.36 -33.58
N ASN A 48 -2.86 -9.27 -32.62
CA ASN A 48 -4.03 -10.17 -32.57
C ASN A 48 -4.89 -10.00 -31.31
N ILE A 49 -4.85 -8.85 -30.65
CA ILE A 49 -5.64 -8.59 -29.44
C ILE A 49 -7.13 -8.56 -29.77
N LYS A 50 -7.87 -9.50 -29.21
CA LYS A 50 -9.34 -9.61 -29.36
C LYS A 50 -10.08 -9.00 -28.15
N GLN A 51 -9.50 -9.06 -26.98
CA GLN A 51 -10.12 -8.57 -25.75
C GLN A 51 -9.15 -7.69 -24.98
N ARG A 52 -9.66 -6.58 -24.48
CA ARG A 52 -8.94 -5.65 -23.62
C ARG A 52 -9.70 -5.53 -22.29
N ILE A 53 -8.98 -5.71 -21.19
CA ILE A 53 -9.51 -5.58 -19.83
C ILE A 53 -8.68 -4.52 -19.13
N LEU A 54 -9.37 -3.52 -18.60
CA LEU A 54 -8.75 -2.46 -17.81
C LEU A 54 -9.30 -2.52 -16.39
N THR A 55 -8.40 -2.44 -15.41
CA THR A 55 -8.80 -2.26 -14.02
C THR A 55 -8.30 -0.91 -13.50
N SER A 56 -9.09 -0.28 -12.65
CA SER A 56 -8.77 0.99 -12.02
C SER A 56 -9.38 1.04 -10.63
N ALA A 57 -8.68 1.66 -9.69
CA ALA A 57 -9.23 1.97 -8.37
C ALA A 57 -10.10 3.24 -8.38
N THR A 58 -10.09 4.01 -9.48
CA THR A 58 -10.82 5.27 -9.62
C THR A 58 -11.82 5.21 -10.78
N SER A 59 -13.06 5.68 -10.54
CA SER A 59 -14.14 5.66 -11.55
C SER A 59 -13.92 6.66 -12.69
N TYR A 60 -13.05 7.64 -12.53
CA TYR A 60 -12.93 8.80 -13.44
C TYR A 60 -11.62 8.83 -14.23
N ALA A 61 -10.85 7.75 -14.21
CA ALA A 61 -9.62 7.73 -15.00
C ALA A 61 -9.96 7.79 -16.50
N ARG A 62 -9.50 8.87 -17.17
CA ARG A 62 -9.63 8.99 -18.61
C ARG A 62 -8.94 7.81 -19.29
N ILE A 63 -9.68 7.10 -20.11
CA ILE A 63 -9.12 6.03 -20.95
C ILE A 63 -8.55 6.67 -22.21
N PRO A 64 -7.24 6.56 -22.46
CA PRO A 64 -6.62 7.12 -23.65
C PRO A 64 -7.07 6.43 -24.93
N ASP A 65 -7.12 7.18 -26.03
CA ASP A 65 -7.57 6.67 -27.34
C ASP A 65 -6.71 5.53 -27.87
N PHE A 66 -5.41 5.50 -27.55
CA PHE A 66 -4.51 4.43 -28.00
C PHE A 66 -4.87 3.04 -27.44
N VAL A 67 -5.65 2.98 -26.36
CA VAL A 67 -6.14 1.69 -25.82
C VAL A 67 -7.09 1.01 -26.80
N GLY A 68 -7.76 1.77 -27.67
CA GLY A 68 -8.59 1.24 -28.76
C GLY A 68 -9.80 0.46 -28.27
N LEU A 69 -10.50 0.94 -27.25
CA LEU A 69 -11.74 0.33 -26.78
C LEU A 69 -12.89 0.65 -27.74
N ASN A 70 -13.63 -0.38 -28.11
CA ASN A 70 -14.85 -0.23 -28.91
C ASN A 70 -16.03 -0.75 -28.09
N LYS A 71 -16.97 0.13 -27.74
CA LYS A 71 -18.17 -0.16 -26.93
C LYS A 71 -17.83 -0.95 -25.65
N PRO A 72 -17.01 -0.39 -24.73
CA PRO A 72 -16.62 -1.09 -23.53
C PRO A 72 -17.81 -1.37 -22.60
N VAL A 73 -17.76 -2.51 -21.93
CA VAL A 73 -18.67 -2.81 -20.82
C VAL A 73 -18.01 -2.27 -19.54
N PHE A 74 -18.71 -1.41 -18.83
CA PHE A 74 -18.28 -0.89 -17.56
C PHE A 74 -18.88 -1.71 -16.43
N ILE A 75 -18.00 -2.24 -15.56
CA ILE A 75 -18.38 -2.97 -14.36
C ILE A 75 -17.85 -2.16 -13.19
N ASN A 76 -18.74 -1.62 -12.37
CA ASN A 76 -18.37 -0.77 -11.23
C ASN A 76 -18.78 -1.45 -9.92
N TYR A 77 -17.78 -1.86 -9.13
CA TYR A 77 -17.97 -2.43 -7.79
C TYR A 77 -17.67 -1.43 -6.67
N ILE A 78 -17.35 -0.18 -6.98
CA ILE A 78 -16.90 0.80 -5.97
C ILE A 78 -18.01 1.13 -4.96
N GLN A 79 -19.28 0.97 -5.35
CA GLN A 79 -20.43 1.31 -4.49
C GLN A 79 -21.05 0.13 -3.73
N GLU A 80 -20.74 -1.11 -4.09
CA GLU A 80 -21.45 -2.28 -3.55
C GLU A 80 -20.79 -2.92 -2.31
N ASN A 81 -19.53 -2.62 -2.03
CA ASN A 81 -18.82 -3.19 -0.89
C ASN A 81 -18.58 -2.12 0.18
N SER A 82 -19.50 -2.02 1.10
CA SER A 82 -19.34 -1.24 2.34
C SER A 82 -18.44 -1.98 3.36
N SER A 83 -17.24 -2.38 2.97
CA SER A 83 -16.22 -2.65 3.99
C SER A 83 -15.96 -1.33 4.71
N GLN A 84 -16.28 -1.24 5.99
CA GLN A 84 -16.10 -0.01 6.74
C GLN A 84 -14.61 0.18 7.00
N LEU A 85 -14.00 1.10 6.27
CA LEU A 85 -12.69 1.61 6.63
C LEU A 85 -12.86 2.62 7.76
N VAL A 86 -12.40 2.27 8.95
CA VAL A 86 -12.36 3.20 10.08
C VAL A 86 -11.03 3.92 10.05
N VAL A 87 -11.06 5.24 9.94
CA VAL A 87 -9.86 6.08 9.96
C VAL A 87 -9.70 6.73 11.32
N LYS A 88 -8.52 6.59 11.92
CA LYS A 88 -8.19 7.09 13.25
C LYS A 88 -6.90 7.88 13.22
N THR A 89 -6.87 9.02 13.92
CA THR A 89 -5.67 9.85 14.04
C THR A 89 -5.07 9.75 15.42
N ILE A 90 -3.77 9.56 15.48
CA ILE A 90 -2.96 9.56 16.69
C ILE A 90 -2.07 10.79 16.64
N ILE A 91 -2.18 11.66 17.63
CA ILE A 91 -1.42 12.92 17.69
C ILE A 91 -0.09 12.68 18.39
N SER A 92 1.00 12.95 17.68
CA SER A 92 2.35 13.00 18.26
C SER A 92 2.65 14.40 18.78
N GLN A 93 3.14 14.49 20.01
CA GLN A 93 3.58 15.76 20.59
C GLN A 93 4.92 16.21 19.99
N ASP A 94 5.76 15.24 19.62
CA ASP A 94 7.08 15.49 19.04
C ASP A 94 7.04 15.37 17.51
N LYS A 95 7.79 16.23 16.82
CA LYS A 95 8.00 16.15 15.37
C LYS A 95 8.65 14.84 14.97
N ASP A 96 9.56 14.34 15.81
CA ASP A 96 10.08 12.97 15.70
C ASP A 96 9.07 11.98 16.28
N LYS A 97 8.27 11.40 15.40
CA LYS A 97 7.14 10.54 15.76
C LYS A 97 7.53 9.11 16.19
N LEU A 98 8.82 8.78 16.37
CA LEU A 98 9.26 7.40 16.65
C LEU A 98 8.68 6.85 17.96
N LYS A 99 8.72 7.64 19.05
CA LYS A 99 8.12 7.23 20.34
C LYS A 99 6.60 7.08 20.23
N SER A 100 5.95 7.96 19.48
CA SER A 100 4.52 7.88 19.23
C SER A 100 4.17 6.66 18.37
N LEU A 101 5.03 6.27 17.44
CA LEU A 101 4.90 5.02 16.68
C LEU A 101 4.96 3.79 17.60
N GLU A 102 5.95 3.72 18.49
CA GLU A 102 6.09 2.64 19.47
C GLU A 102 4.84 2.49 20.34
N LYS A 103 4.37 3.60 20.91
CA LYS A 103 3.12 3.63 21.69
C LYS A 103 1.91 3.21 20.85
N SER A 104 1.84 3.64 19.59
CA SER A 104 0.78 3.25 18.67
C SER A 104 0.76 1.75 18.43
N LEU A 105 1.92 1.14 18.21
CA LEU A 105 2.05 -0.30 18.02
C LEU A 105 1.68 -1.08 19.30
N ALA A 106 2.07 -0.57 20.48
CA ALA A 106 1.65 -1.15 21.75
C ALA A 106 0.12 -1.07 21.94
N TYR A 107 -0.51 0.03 21.54
CA TYR A 107 -1.97 0.20 21.57
C TYR A 107 -2.68 -0.76 20.60
N ILE A 108 -2.19 -0.88 19.37
CA ILE A 108 -2.77 -1.73 18.31
C ILE A 108 -2.62 -3.22 18.67
N GLY A 109 -1.50 -3.57 19.32
CA GLY A 109 -1.16 -4.94 19.68
C GLY A 109 -0.56 -5.74 18.53
N ASN A 110 -0.29 -7.02 18.78
CA ASN A 110 0.35 -7.92 17.80
C ASN A 110 -0.66 -8.36 16.73
N LYS A 111 -0.84 -7.52 15.71
CA LYS A 111 -1.73 -7.77 14.58
C LYS A 111 -0.97 -7.54 13.26
N PRO A 112 -1.30 -8.29 12.18
CA PRO A 112 -0.69 -8.05 10.89
C PRO A 112 -1.06 -6.68 10.34
N GLY A 113 -0.06 -5.88 10.01
CA GLY A 113 -0.26 -4.54 9.50
C GLY A 113 0.90 -3.99 8.70
N ILE A 114 0.62 -2.93 7.95
CA ILE A 114 1.61 -2.22 7.14
C ILE A 114 1.80 -0.81 7.69
N ILE A 115 3.06 -0.40 7.82
CA ILE A 115 3.46 0.96 8.16
C ILE A 115 3.99 1.62 6.89
N PHE A 116 3.30 2.65 6.41
CA PHE A 116 3.69 3.37 5.20
C PHE A 116 4.57 4.57 5.49
N CYS A 117 5.68 4.64 4.74
CA CYS A 117 6.62 5.76 4.72
C CYS A 117 6.75 6.31 3.30
N ASN A 118 6.88 7.63 3.15
CA ASN A 118 7.04 8.23 1.82
C ASN A 118 8.45 8.04 1.25
N PHE A 119 9.48 7.93 2.12
CA PHE A 119 10.88 7.90 1.75
C PHE A 119 11.59 6.67 2.33
N LYS A 120 12.56 6.16 1.57
CA LYS A 120 13.39 5.02 1.97
C LYS A 120 14.19 5.32 3.24
N GLU A 121 14.77 6.51 3.35
CA GLU A 121 15.59 6.95 4.47
C GLU A 121 14.78 6.97 5.78
N ALA A 122 13.54 7.42 5.70
CA ALA A 122 12.63 7.38 6.84
C ALA A 122 12.26 5.96 7.24
N LEU A 123 12.04 5.08 6.25
CA LEU A 123 11.78 3.66 6.50
C LEU A 123 12.97 2.99 7.18
N GLU A 124 14.19 3.20 6.72
CA GLU A 124 15.41 2.66 7.31
C GLU A 124 15.63 3.17 8.75
N ARG A 125 15.33 4.45 9.01
CA ARG A 125 15.38 5.04 10.35
C ARG A 125 14.36 4.39 11.29
N ILE A 126 13.14 4.20 10.84
CA ILE A 126 12.09 3.52 11.60
C ILE A 126 12.51 2.07 11.87
N SER A 127 13.02 1.37 10.87
CA SER A 127 13.50 0.00 11.01
C SER A 127 14.59 -0.12 12.08
N SER A 128 15.56 0.77 12.06
CA SER A 128 16.62 0.81 13.07
C SER A 128 16.06 1.05 14.47
N PHE A 129 15.11 1.96 14.62
CA PHE A 129 14.44 2.24 15.89
C PHE A 129 13.64 1.05 16.41
N LEU A 130 12.83 0.42 15.56
CA LEU A 130 12.03 -0.76 15.94
C LEU A 130 12.94 -1.94 16.31
N SER A 131 14.04 -2.16 15.58
CA SER A 131 15.02 -3.20 15.89
C SER A 131 15.69 -2.96 17.25
N SER A 132 16.05 -1.71 17.57
CA SER A 132 16.63 -1.34 18.86
C SER A 132 15.67 -1.54 20.03
N ASN A 133 14.37 -1.54 19.77
CA ASN A 133 13.32 -1.80 20.75
C ASN A 133 12.75 -3.23 20.65
N TYR A 134 13.45 -4.15 19.98
CA TYR A 134 13.07 -5.57 19.84
C TYR A 134 11.69 -5.79 19.21
N ILE A 135 11.24 -4.87 18.37
CA ILE A 135 9.98 -4.99 17.63
C ILE A 135 10.26 -5.61 16.27
N SER A 136 9.84 -6.87 16.09
CA SER A 136 10.06 -7.64 14.88
C SER A 136 9.25 -7.07 13.70
N HIS A 137 9.91 -6.89 12.56
CA HIS A 137 9.30 -6.36 11.34
C HIS A 137 10.09 -6.76 10.11
N GLU A 138 9.50 -6.59 8.93
CA GLU A 138 10.19 -6.69 7.65
C GLU A 138 10.15 -5.35 6.92
N CYS A 139 11.18 -5.10 6.09
CA CYS A 139 11.24 -3.91 5.23
C CYS A 139 10.91 -4.27 3.79
N TYR A 140 10.19 -3.37 3.09
CA TYR A 140 9.84 -3.56 1.69
C TYR A 140 9.87 -2.23 0.94
N HIS A 141 10.93 -1.98 0.19
CA HIS A 141 11.11 -0.75 -0.61
C HIS A 141 11.87 -1.00 -1.91
N GLY A 142 11.76 -0.05 -2.85
CA GLY A 142 12.32 -0.20 -4.21
C GLY A 142 13.85 -0.32 -4.28
N GLY A 143 14.59 0.15 -3.26
CA GLY A 143 16.04 0.04 -3.19
C GLY A 143 16.57 -1.32 -2.73
N MET A 144 15.68 -2.28 -2.40
CA MET A 144 16.09 -3.64 -2.03
C MET A 144 16.27 -4.52 -3.26
N GLU A 145 17.21 -5.44 -3.21
CA GLU A 145 17.32 -6.51 -4.19
C GLU A 145 16.07 -7.41 -4.17
N GLN A 146 15.75 -7.99 -5.32
CA GLN A 146 14.52 -8.79 -5.50
C GLN A 146 14.44 -9.95 -4.50
N ILE A 147 15.55 -10.62 -4.22
CA ILE A 147 15.61 -11.76 -3.29
C ILE A 147 15.23 -11.37 -1.86
N TYR A 148 15.67 -10.21 -1.39
CA TYR A 148 15.31 -9.72 -0.05
C TYR A 148 13.86 -9.28 0.02
N ARG A 149 13.32 -8.69 -1.06
CA ARG A 149 11.88 -8.35 -1.13
C ARG A 149 11.01 -9.60 -1.05
N GLU A 150 11.36 -10.65 -1.78
CA GLU A 150 10.64 -11.92 -1.75
C GLU A 150 10.69 -12.57 -0.37
N ARG A 151 11.85 -12.59 0.28
CA ARG A 151 12.01 -13.11 1.65
C ARG A 151 11.17 -12.33 2.67
N ALA A 152 11.17 -11.00 2.60
CA ALA A 152 10.36 -10.16 3.46
C ALA A 152 8.86 -10.48 3.32
N LEU A 153 8.37 -10.62 2.07
CA LEU A 153 6.98 -11.00 1.82
C LEU A 153 6.63 -12.41 2.32
N ILE A 154 7.53 -13.37 2.15
CA ILE A 154 7.33 -14.74 2.65
C ILE A 154 7.20 -14.72 4.17
N LYS A 155 8.09 -14.04 4.89
CA LYS A 155 8.04 -13.95 6.35
C LYS A 155 6.79 -13.22 6.85
N PHE A 156 6.36 -12.19 6.14
CA PHE A 156 5.13 -11.47 6.47
C PHE A 156 3.89 -12.35 6.20
N ARG A 157 3.83 -13.03 5.06
CA ARG A 157 2.70 -13.91 4.68
C ARG A 157 2.51 -15.09 5.61
N ASN A 158 3.58 -15.71 6.06
CA ASN A 158 3.50 -16.86 6.97
C ASN A 158 3.41 -16.47 8.45
N GLY A 159 3.31 -15.15 8.73
CA GLY A 159 3.13 -14.64 10.08
C GLY A 159 4.38 -14.65 10.96
N THR A 160 5.57 -14.94 10.40
CA THR A 160 6.83 -14.84 11.15
C THR A 160 7.02 -13.42 11.70
N ASN A 161 6.71 -12.41 10.88
CA ASN A 161 6.67 -11.02 11.31
C ASN A 161 5.30 -10.42 10.99
N GLN A 162 4.70 -9.74 11.96
CA GLN A 162 3.37 -9.14 11.84
C GLN A 162 3.39 -7.72 11.25
N LEU A 163 4.57 -7.09 11.18
CA LEU A 163 4.73 -5.72 10.69
C LEU A 163 5.54 -5.70 9.40
N LEU A 164 5.04 -4.96 8.42
CA LEU A 164 5.73 -4.66 7.18
C LEU A 164 5.92 -3.13 7.07
N LEU A 165 7.16 -2.67 7.03
CA LEU A 165 7.48 -1.29 6.67
C LEU A 165 7.56 -1.17 5.16
N ALA A 166 6.78 -0.29 4.54
CA ALA A 166 6.74 -0.20 3.08
C ALA A 166 6.73 1.24 2.57
N THR A 167 7.28 1.42 1.37
CA THR A 167 7.04 2.61 0.56
C THR A 167 5.98 2.33 -0.49
N ASP A 168 5.27 3.36 -0.98
CA ASP A 168 4.18 3.20 -1.95
C ASP A 168 4.58 2.43 -3.20
N LEU A 169 5.71 2.82 -3.79
CA LEU A 169 6.17 2.21 -5.04
C LEU A 169 6.42 0.71 -4.91
N ALA A 170 6.90 0.28 -3.73
CA ALA A 170 7.20 -1.12 -3.49
C ALA A 170 5.96 -1.95 -3.19
N SER A 171 4.97 -1.37 -2.52
CA SER A 171 3.77 -2.10 -2.06
C SER A 171 2.72 -2.34 -3.15
N ARG A 172 2.90 -1.76 -4.33
CA ARG A 172 1.98 -1.92 -5.46
C ARG A 172 2.13 -3.27 -6.13
N GLY A 173 1.02 -3.84 -6.58
CA GLY A 173 1.01 -5.11 -7.32
C GLY A 173 1.47 -6.32 -6.49
N ILE A 174 1.70 -6.17 -5.18
CA ILE A 174 2.01 -7.29 -4.32
C ILE A 174 0.74 -7.92 -3.78
N ASP A 175 0.70 -9.23 -3.87
CA ASP A 175 -0.27 -10.03 -3.16
C ASP A 175 0.13 -10.09 -1.67
N ILE A 176 -0.49 -9.24 -0.87
CA ILE A 176 -0.34 -9.19 0.58
C ILE A 176 -1.56 -9.90 1.18
N PRO A 177 -1.35 -10.80 2.16
CA PRO A 177 -2.46 -11.42 2.87
C PRO A 177 -3.31 -10.35 3.55
N GLU A 178 -4.45 -10.76 4.03
CA GLU A 178 -5.32 -9.89 4.80
C GLU A 178 -4.57 -9.26 5.99
N ILE A 179 -4.55 -7.93 6.01
CA ILE A 179 -3.98 -7.17 7.11
C ILE A 179 -5.09 -6.49 7.92
N LYS A 180 -4.86 -6.35 9.22
CA LYS A 180 -5.85 -5.78 10.14
C LYS A 180 -5.75 -4.27 10.26
N PHE A 181 -4.59 -3.70 9.93
CA PHE A 181 -4.42 -2.25 9.95
C PHE A 181 -3.39 -1.75 8.93
N VAL A 182 -3.58 -0.50 8.55
CA VAL A 182 -2.59 0.33 7.87
C VAL A 182 -2.22 1.47 8.82
N LEU A 183 -0.93 1.80 8.94
CA LEU A 183 -0.47 2.97 9.68
C LEU A 183 0.30 3.89 8.75
N HIS A 184 -0.20 5.11 8.57
CA HIS A 184 0.46 6.16 7.83
C HIS A 184 1.44 6.90 8.76
N TYR A 185 2.70 6.49 8.77
CA TYR A 185 3.75 7.25 9.45
C TYR A 185 3.98 8.60 8.76
N HIS A 186 3.94 8.59 7.42
CA HIS A 186 3.77 9.78 6.58
C HIS A 186 2.48 9.65 5.79
N LEU A 187 1.69 10.71 5.80
CA LEU A 187 0.53 10.80 4.91
C LEU A 187 1.00 10.83 3.45
N PRO A 188 0.26 10.21 2.55
CA PRO A 188 0.49 10.38 1.12
C PRO A 188 0.13 11.80 0.69
N LEU A 189 0.68 12.23 -0.44
CA LEU A 189 0.43 13.57 -0.99
C LEU A 189 -0.95 13.70 -1.62
N HIS A 190 -1.55 12.59 -2.06
CA HIS A 190 -2.80 12.57 -2.82
C HIS A 190 -3.79 11.56 -2.24
N ASP A 191 -5.08 11.87 -2.38
CA ASP A 191 -6.23 11.05 -1.99
C ASP A 191 -6.19 9.63 -2.58
N LYS A 192 -5.80 9.52 -3.85
CA LYS A 192 -5.66 8.24 -4.54
C LYS A 192 -4.63 7.33 -3.87
N GLU A 193 -3.49 7.87 -3.45
CA GLU A 193 -2.47 7.10 -2.74
C GLU A 193 -2.99 6.64 -1.37
N PHE A 194 -3.75 7.50 -0.69
CA PHE A 194 -4.42 7.13 0.54
C PHE A 194 -5.36 5.95 0.34
N THR A 195 -6.20 6.00 -0.69
CA THR A 195 -7.11 4.92 -1.07
C THR A 195 -6.34 3.63 -1.40
N HIS A 196 -5.26 3.71 -2.17
CA HIS A 196 -4.44 2.54 -2.53
C HIS A 196 -3.73 1.90 -1.32
N ARG A 197 -3.23 2.70 -0.37
CA ARG A 197 -2.65 2.18 0.88
C ARG A 197 -3.71 1.47 1.72
N ASN A 198 -4.87 2.10 1.88
CA ASN A 198 -5.96 1.56 2.67
C ASN A 198 -6.63 0.35 2.03
N GLY A 199 -6.59 0.23 0.71
CA GLY A 199 -7.00 -0.97 -0.01
C GLY A 199 -6.17 -2.22 0.29
N ARG A 200 -5.18 -2.15 1.19
CA ARG A 200 -4.47 -3.32 1.74
C ARG A 200 -5.17 -3.91 2.97
N THR A 201 -5.99 -3.11 3.65
CA THR A 201 -6.95 -3.55 4.67
C THR A 201 -8.36 -3.39 4.12
N ALA A 202 -9.40 -3.68 4.88
CA ALA A 202 -10.79 -3.51 4.46
C ALA A 202 -11.11 -4.17 3.09
N ARG A 203 -10.71 -5.44 2.90
CA ARG A 203 -10.99 -6.21 1.68
C ARG A 203 -12.17 -7.16 1.88
N MET A 204 -12.95 -7.41 0.82
CA MET A 204 -13.97 -8.47 0.74
C MET A 204 -14.89 -8.54 1.97
N ASN A 205 -15.58 -7.45 2.31
CA ASN A 205 -16.53 -7.35 3.43
C ASN A 205 -15.91 -7.45 4.83
N GLN A 206 -14.62 -7.20 5.00
CA GLN A 206 -14.00 -7.13 6.31
C GLN A 206 -13.66 -5.67 6.65
N ASP A 207 -13.93 -5.30 7.89
CA ASP A 207 -13.59 -3.98 8.42
C ASP A 207 -12.08 -3.82 8.53
N GLY A 208 -11.58 -2.68 8.06
CA GLY A 208 -10.18 -2.31 8.14
C GLY A 208 -9.97 -1.06 8.97
N ILE A 209 -8.82 -0.93 9.59
CA ILE A 209 -8.48 0.27 10.36
C ILE A 209 -7.25 0.93 9.72
N ALA A 210 -7.39 2.23 9.40
CA ALA A 210 -6.29 3.08 9.00
C ALA A 210 -5.92 4.02 10.15
N TYR A 211 -4.68 3.97 10.58
CA TYR A 211 -4.14 4.91 11.57
C TYR A 211 -3.31 5.97 10.88
N ILE A 212 -3.51 7.22 11.25
CA ILE A 212 -2.71 8.36 10.83
C ILE A 212 -1.86 8.80 12.02
N LEU A 213 -0.55 8.81 11.88
CA LEU A 213 0.36 9.32 12.89
C LEU A 213 0.74 10.76 12.52
N GLN A 214 0.05 11.71 13.12
CA GLN A 214 0.18 13.15 12.86
C GLN A 214 1.02 13.83 13.93
N TRP A 215 1.96 14.70 13.55
CA TRP A 215 2.53 15.66 14.48
C TRP A 215 1.51 16.78 14.77
N LYS A 216 1.43 17.25 16.00
CA LYS A 216 0.41 18.20 16.46
C LYS A 216 0.38 19.53 15.68
N GLU A 217 1.52 19.92 15.06
CA GLU A 217 1.64 21.13 14.27
C GLU A 217 1.47 20.90 12.76
N ASP A 218 1.34 19.63 12.31
CA ASP A 218 1.07 19.34 10.91
C ASP A 218 -0.38 19.69 10.57
N ASP A 219 -0.57 20.37 9.46
CA ASP A 219 -1.90 20.52 8.87
C ASP A 219 -2.27 19.29 8.04
N LEU A 220 -3.48 18.80 8.23
CA LEU A 220 -3.96 17.64 7.46
C LEU A 220 -4.38 18.10 6.05
N PRO A 221 -4.10 17.30 5.02
CA PRO A 221 -4.65 17.51 3.69
C PRO A 221 -6.18 17.55 3.72
N ASP A 222 -6.79 18.32 2.81
CA ASP A 222 -8.24 18.52 2.78
C ASP A 222 -9.01 17.20 2.64
N PHE A 223 -8.52 16.27 1.82
CA PHE A 223 -9.15 14.95 1.67
C PHE A 223 -9.15 14.10 2.97
N ILE A 224 -8.25 14.38 3.92
CA ILE A 224 -8.28 13.75 5.26
C ILE A 224 -9.25 14.49 6.17
N LYS A 225 -9.29 15.84 6.08
CA LYS A 225 -10.23 16.67 6.87
C LYS A 225 -11.68 16.30 6.51
N GLU A 226 -11.98 16.03 5.24
CA GLU A 226 -13.29 15.59 4.76
C GLU A 226 -13.73 14.25 5.35
N ILE A 227 -12.79 13.32 5.57
CA ILE A 227 -13.06 12.02 6.22
C ILE A 227 -13.42 12.20 7.70
N ASN A 228 -12.95 13.30 8.32
CA ASN A 228 -13.13 13.61 9.75
C ASN A 228 -12.74 12.43 10.66
N PRO A 229 -11.46 12.00 10.66
CA PRO A 229 -11.02 10.81 11.38
C PRO A 229 -11.16 10.96 12.90
N GLU A 230 -11.50 9.87 13.58
CA GLU A 230 -11.55 9.82 15.04
C GLU A 230 -10.15 10.08 15.64
N ILE A 231 -10.01 11.09 16.51
CA ILE A 231 -8.76 11.33 17.23
C ILE A 231 -8.69 10.39 18.44
N ILE A 232 -7.59 9.64 18.53
CA ILE A 232 -7.37 8.72 19.64
C ILE A 232 -6.27 9.27 20.56
N ASP A 233 -6.58 9.37 21.83
CA ASP A 233 -5.58 9.56 22.87
C ASP A 233 -5.02 8.20 23.30
N ILE A 234 -3.80 7.91 22.85
CA ILE A 234 -3.11 6.66 23.18
C ILE A 234 -2.43 6.70 24.55
N ASP A 235 -2.09 7.87 25.07
CA ASP A 235 -1.39 8.01 26.36
C ASP A 235 -2.33 7.63 27.53
N SER A 236 -3.59 8.00 27.46
CA SER A 236 -4.59 7.59 28.45
C SER A 236 -4.89 6.08 28.42
N LYS A 237 -4.80 5.45 27.24
CA LYS A 237 -5.14 4.04 27.03
C LYS A 237 -3.97 3.08 27.26
N VAL A 238 -2.73 3.52 27.05
CA VAL A 238 -1.53 2.71 27.31
C VAL A 238 -1.23 2.62 28.80
N SER A 239 -1.46 3.69 29.57
CA SER A 239 -1.32 3.66 31.04
C SER A 239 -2.25 2.65 31.72
N SER A 240 -3.39 2.32 31.14
CA SER A 240 -4.31 1.29 31.65
C SER A 240 -3.91 -0.15 31.24
N LYS A 241 -3.06 -0.33 30.23
CA LYS A 241 -2.58 -1.64 29.73
C LYS A 241 -1.18 -2.00 30.20
N SER A 242 -0.39 -1.05 30.73
CA SER A 242 0.99 -1.27 31.18
C SER A 242 1.13 -2.18 32.42
N ALA A 243 0.03 -2.65 32.99
CA ALA A 243 0.05 -3.69 34.03
C ALA A 243 0.25 -5.12 33.47
N ASN A 244 0.11 -5.32 32.16
CA ASN A 244 0.38 -6.60 31.50
C ASN A 244 1.43 -6.37 30.41
N SER A 245 2.70 -6.62 30.77
CA SER A 245 3.84 -6.61 29.86
C SER A 245 3.52 -7.37 28.57
N ILE A 246 3.45 -6.64 27.44
CA ILE A 246 3.39 -7.27 26.11
C ILE A 246 4.75 -7.91 25.89
N ASN A 247 4.84 -9.20 26.14
CA ASN A 247 6.05 -9.96 25.90
C ASN A 247 6.16 -10.29 24.42
N TRP A 248 6.87 -9.48 23.66
CA TRP A 248 7.13 -9.68 22.23
C TRP A 248 8.00 -10.93 21.95
N ASN A 249 8.54 -11.56 23.02
CA ASN A 249 9.46 -12.69 22.91
C ASN A 249 8.81 -14.07 23.02
N THR A 250 7.49 -14.21 23.10
CA THR A 250 6.85 -15.51 23.34
C THR A 250 6.45 -16.24 22.03
N LEU A 251 7.29 -16.21 21.00
CA LEU A 251 7.09 -17.03 19.79
C LEU A 251 8.40 -17.55 19.23
N TYR A 252 9.22 -18.16 20.10
CA TYR A 252 10.28 -19.08 19.69
C TYR A 252 10.17 -20.35 20.56
N ILE A 253 9.33 -21.26 20.15
CA ILE A 253 9.50 -22.71 20.29
C ILE A 253 9.04 -23.33 18.97
#